data_2b96d3e777a0d1efd48d8dd48839601f
#
_entry.id   2b96d3e777a0d1efd48d8dd48839601f
#
_cell.length_a   1.000
_cell.length_b   1.000
_cell.length_c   1.000
_cell.angle_alpha   90.00
_cell.angle_beta   90.00
_cell.angle_gamma   90.00
#
_symmetry.space_group_name_H-M   'P 1'
#
loop_
_entity.id
_entity.type
_entity.pdbx_description
1 polymer ?
#
loop_
_entity_poly.entity_id
_entity_poly.type
_entity_poly.pdbx_seq_one_letter_code
_entity_poly.pdbx_strand_id
1 'polypeptide(L)'
;MSDSNDPLSAEKNLLAEANQKPLLSRWGTFAKLSGPGWLQGAITLGGGSLAGSLYIGVIGGYELLWLQPLMMIFGVLMLSVIGYVTLSTGEKPFQAINKHINPVLGWGWLVAAMLANLVWAMPQFGLGTAAIQQNFKLFSEDNWKYGQHICVAILFIVGATVVWSYDSGNKGVKYFEIILKVMVGIVVLSFFGVIIVMAGELQWGAVFAGFIPNFSLLSEPASKFTEIIKESSDPGYWNDVILNSQRDRMVTAAATAVGINMTFLLPYSMLRKGWGRAHRGLATFDLSLGLFLPFFLATTCVVIASASQFHGKYDEGLLDPAKRTALTEKLQDAYGKNLSGIQAKLGEAKEPNDTDKQLAAMLVSRDAFQLAGSLENLTGNKAVSQTVFGIGVLGMAVSTIIILMLINGFTVTEMLGA
;
A
#
# COMPACT_ATOMS: atom_id res chain seq x y z
N MET A 1 -14.27 -45.92 -3.80
CA MET A 1 -15.19 -45.20 -2.91
C MET A 1 -14.51 -43.91 -2.52
N SER A 2 -14.91 -42.78 -3.12
CA SER A 2 -14.33 -41.46 -2.81
C SER A 2 -14.82 -41.05 -1.43
N ASP A 3 -13.88 -40.78 -0.53
CA ASP A 3 -14.15 -40.30 0.81
C ASP A 3 -14.97 -38.99 0.75
N SER A 4 -16.28 -39.11 1.04
CA SER A 4 -17.23 -37.98 1.04
C SER A 4 -16.92 -36.93 2.13
N ASN A 5 -15.89 -37.14 2.93
CA ASN A 5 -15.45 -36.29 4.01
C ASN A 5 -14.20 -35.45 3.70
N ASP A 6 -13.66 -35.48 2.47
CA ASP A 6 -12.55 -34.63 2.09
C ASP A 6 -13.04 -33.19 1.88
N PRO A 7 -12.54 -32.19 2.65
CA PRO A 7 -12.92 -30.79 2.53
C PRO A 7 -12.76 -30.24 1.11
N LEU A 8 -11.77 -30.72 0.36
CA LEU A 8 -11.51 -30.32 -1.02
C LEU A 8 -12.57 -30.84 -2.00
N SER A 9 -13.12 -32.02 -1.75
CA SER A 9 -14.21 -32.57 -2.56
C SER A 9 -15.51 -31.79 -2.32
N ALA A 10 -15.80 -31.41 -1.08
CA ALA A 10 -16.93 -30.57 -0.75
C ALA A 10 -16.83 -29.16 -1.37
N GLU A 11 -15.62 -28.56 -1.38
CA GLU A 11 -15.37 -27.26 -2.02
C GLU A 11 -15.58 -27.32 -3.54
N LYS A 12 -15.08 -28.36 -4.21
CA LYS A 12 -15.29 -28.59 -5.65
C LYS A 12 -16.77 -28.75 -6.00
N ASN A 13 -17.53 -29.45 -5.19
CA ASN A 13 -18.98 -29.64 -5.39
C ASN A 13 -19.71 -28.30 -5.24
N LEU A 14 -19.42 -27.52 -4.18
CA LEU A 14 -19.98 -26.18 -3.99
C LEU A 14 -19.63 -25.24 -5.16
N LEU A 15 -18.42 -25.35 -5.70
CA LEU A 15 -17.98 -24.57 -6.84
C LEU A 15 -18.73 -24.98 -8.12
N ALA A 16 -18.92 -26.28 -8.35
CA ALA A 16 -19.67 -26.80 -9.50
C ALA A 16 -21.14 -26.35 -9.44
N GLU A 17 -21.78 -26.43 -8.29
CA GLU A 17 -23.14 -25.91 -8.07
C GLU A 17 -23.22 -24.39 -8.26
N ALA A 18 -22.23 -23.63 -7.74
CA ALA A 18 -22.19 -22.19 -7.89
C ALA A 18 -22.09 -21.77 -9.36
N ASN A 19 -21.34 -22.49 -10.18
CA ASN A 19 -21.19 -22.19 -11.61
C ASN A 19 -22.49 -22.37 -12.41
N GLN A 20 -23.48 -23.09 -11.87
CA GLN A 20 -24.82 -23.26 -12.46
C GLN A 20 -25.81 -22.19 -12.01
N LYS A 21 -25.47 -21.37 -10.99
CA LYS A 21 -26.37 -20.37 -10.40
C LYS A 21 -26.24 -19.02 -11.11
N PRO A 22 -27.26 -18.14 -11.01
CA PRO A 22 -27.18 -16.75 -11.46
C PRO A 22 -26.01 -16.01 -10.81
N LEU A 23 -25.47 -14.99 -11.49
CA LEU A 23 -24.24 -14.24 -11.10
C LEU A 23 -24.18 -13.83 -9.63
N LEU A 24 -25.24 -13.21 -9.09
CA LEU A 24 -25.25 -12.74 -7.71
C LEU A 24 -25.16 -13.87 -6.68
N SER A 25 -25.87 -14.98 -6.92
CA SER A 25 -25.81 -16.16 -6.05
C SER A 25 -24.46 -16.88 -6.13
N ARG A 26 -23.84 -16.89 -7.31
CA ARG A 26 -22.50 -17.39 -7.56
C ARG A 26 -21.47 -16.58 -6.78
N TRP A 27 -21.55 -15.24 -6.79
CA TRP A 27 -20.63 -14.38 -6.05
C TRP A 27 -20.67 -14.60 -4.54
N GLY A 28 -21.85 -14.86 -3.97
CA GLY A 28 -21.97 -15.21 -2.56
C GLY A 28 -21.21 -16.50 -2.18
N THR A 29 -21.23 -17.50 -3.05
CA THR A 29 -20.44 -18.74 -2.86
C THR A 29 -18.95 -18.48 -3.07
N PHE A 30 -18.58 -17.72 -4.09
CA PHE A 30 -17.18 -17.35 -4.36
C PHE A 30 -16.57 -16.57 -3.21
N ALA A 31 -17.30 -15.64 -2.61
CA ALA A 31 -16.83 -14.89 -1.44
C ALA A 31 -16.54 -15.79 -0.22
N LYS A 32 -17.34 -16.85 -0.01
CA LYS A 32 -17.10 -17.84 1.06
C LYS A 32 -15.84 -18.67 0.81
N LEU A 33 -15.54 -19.00 -0.45
CA LEU A 33 -14.40 -19.80 -0.85
C LEU A 33 -13.10 -18.98 -1.05
N SER A 34 -13.21 -17.65 -1.11
CA SER A 34 -12.09 -16.73 -1.32
C SER A 34 -11.02 -16.83 -0.24
N GLY A 35 -9.75 -16.65 -0.60
CA GLY A 35 -8.62 -16.73 0.32
C GLY A 35 -7.32 -16.14 -0.23
N PRO A 36 -6.69 -16.72 -1.27
CA PRO A 36 -5.41 -16.25 -1.83
C PRO A 36 -5.39 -14.77 -2.22
N GLY A 37 -6.50 -14.22 -2.73
CA GLY A 37 -6.63 -12.80 -3.06
C GLY A 37 -6.52 -11.89 -1.84
N TRP A 38 -6.97 -12.33 -0.67
CA TRP A 38 -6.84 -11.57 0.57
C TRP A 38 -5.40 -11.50 1.07
N LEU A 39 -4.59 -12.53 0.80
CA LEU A 39 -3.15 -12.50 1.07
C LEU A 39 -2.48 -11.44 0.19
N GLN A 40 -2.91 -11.32 -1.09
CA GLN A 40 -2.44 -10.26 -1.98
C GLN A 40 -2.85 -8.87 -1.48
N GLY A 41 -4.09 -8.72 -0.99
CA GLY A 41 -4.55 -7.47 -0.35
C GLY A 41 -3.73 -7.10 0.88
N ALA A 42 -3.42 -8.07 1.73
CA ALA A 42 -2.65 -7.86 2.95
C ALA A 42 -1.22 -7.38 2.70
N ILE A 43 -0.54 -7.87 1.65
CA ILE A 43 0.81 -7.41 1.31
C ILE A 43 0.79 -6.06 0.58
N THR A 44 -0.23 -5.83 -0.26
CA THR A 44 -0.33 -4.59 -1.03
C THR A 44 -0.70 -3.40 -0.16
N LEU A 45 -1.54 -3.63 0.85
CA LEU A 45 -1.86 -2.63 1.87
C LEU A 45 -0.73 -2.55 2.90
N GLY A 46 0.43 -2.07 2.49
CA GLY A 46 1.62 -1.87 3.32
C GLY A 46 2.13 -0.44 3.29
N GLY A 47 3.24 -0.19 3.97
CA GLY A 47 3.84 1.15 4.07
C GLY A 47 4.17 1.78 2.72
N GLY A 48 4.50 0.98 1.70
CA GLY A 48 4.77 1.49 0.34
C GLY A 48 3.53 2.11 -0.32
N SER A 49 2.39 1.42 -0.27
CA SER A 49 1.13 1.94 -0.81
C SER A 49 0.59 3.12 0.01
N LEU A 50 0.79 3.09 1.34
CA LEU A 50 0.43 4.21 2.22
C LEU A 50 1.23 5.47 1.85
N ALA A 51 2.56 5.37 1.81
CA ALA A 51 3.43 6.50 1.45
C ALA A 51 3.18 6.99 0.02
N GLY A 52 3.02 6.06 -0.93
CA GLY A 52 2.69 6.38 -2.32
C GLY A 52 1.38 7.14 -2.45
N SER A 53 0.31 6.66 -1.82
CA SER A 53 -1.01 7.29 -1.84
C SER A 53 -1.00 8.66 -1.18
N LEU A 54 -0.31 8.79 -0.05
CA LEU A 54 -0.17 10.06 0.65
C LEU A 54 0.52 11.10 -0.26
N TYR A 55 1.61 10.72 -0.90
CA TYR A 55 2.35 11.65 -1.76
C TYR A 55 1.62 11.97 -3.08
N ILE A 56 0.83 11.03 -3.61
CA ILE A 56 -0.10 11.30 -4.74
C ILE A 56 -1.06 12.43 -4.36
N GLY A 57 -1.65 12.38 -3.17
CA GLY A 57 -2.52 13.45 -2.69
C GLY A 57 -1.81 14.77 -2.49
N VAL A 58 -0.55 14.77 -2.00
CA VAL A 58 0.26 15.99 -1.85
C VAL A 58 0.54 16.64 -3.20
N ILE A 59 1.04 15.87 -4.19
CA ILE A 59 1.51 16.42 -5.47
C ILE A 59 0.40 16.63 -6.49
N GLY A 60 -0.58 15.76 -6.54
CA GLY A 60 -1.65 15.78 -7.56
C GLY A 60 -3.02 16.16 -7.02
N GLY A 61 -3.15 16.33 -5.70
CA GLY A 61 -4.45 16.62 -5.09
C GLY A 61 -5.49 15.53 -5.44
N TYR A 62 -6.71 15.96 -5.70
CA TYR A 62 -7.77 15.06 -6.15
C TYR A 62 -7.62 14.64 -7.62
N GLU A 63 -6.89 15.41 -8.44
CA GLU A 63 -6.76 15.17 -9.88
C GLU A 63 -6.07 13.83 -10.23
N LEU A 64 -5.35 13.21 -9.30
CA LEU A 64 -4.70 11.91 -9.47
C LEU A 64 -5.44 10.74 -8.76
N LEU A 65 -6.67 10.91 -8.28
CA LEU A 65 -7.43 9.84 -7.63
C LEU A 65 -7.67 8.63 -8.55
N TRP A 66 -7.82 8.83 -9.85
CA TRP A 66 -8.00 7.77 -10.85
C TRP A 66 -6.82 6.80 -10.97
N LEU A 67 -5.64 7.26 -10.56
CA LEU A 67 -4.39 6.53 -10.81
C LEU A 67 -4.33 5.20 -10.04
N GLN A 68 -4.63 5.20 -8.74
CA GLN A 68 -4.57 4.02 -7.89
C GLN A 68 -5.51 2.88 -8.37
N PRO A 69 -6.81 3.14 -8.61
CA PRO A 69 -7.69 2.10 -9.11
C PRO A 69 -7.28 1.60 -10.49
N LEU A 70 -6.83 2.49 -11.39
CA LEU A 70 -6.38 2.08 -12.73
C LEU A 70 -5.16 1.15 -12.66
N MET A 71 -4.15 1.52 -11.87
CA MET A 71 -2.96 0.68 -11.72
C MET A 71 -3.30 -0.67 -11.08
N MET A 72 -4.22 -0.70 -10.12
CA MET A 72 -4.65 -1.95 -9.51
C MET A 72 -5.47 -2.82 -10.46
N ILE A 73 -6.26 -2.26 -11.37
CA ILE A 73 -6.92 -3.03 -12.44
C ILE A 73 -5.88 -3.78 -13.28
N PHE A 74 -4.82 -3.09 -13.72
CA PHE A 74 -3.73 -3.75 -14.45
C PHE A 74 -3.02 -4.81 -13.60
N GLY A 75 -2.82 -4.54 -12.30
CA GLY A 75 -2.26 -5.49 -11.35
C GLY A 75 -3.11 -6.77 -11.23
N VAL A 76 -4.42 -6.62 -11.07
CA VAL A 76 -5.36 -7.76 -11.01
C VAL A 76 -5.38 -8.54 -12.32
N LEU A 77 -5.34 -7.86 -13.47
CA LEU A 77 -5.25 -8.52 -14.77
C LEU A 77 -3.98 -9.36 -14.88
N MET A 78 -2.82 -8.80 -14.52
CA MET A 78 -1.54 -9.52 -14.55
C MET A 78 -1.57 -10.74 -13.62
N LEU A 79 -2.01 -10.57 -12.38
CA LEU A 79 -2.11 -11.68 -11.41
C LEU A 79 -3.14 -12.73 -11.85
N SER A 80 -4.23 -12.33 -12.50
CA SER A 80 -5.22 -13.26 -13.04
C SER A 80 -4.63 -14.15 -14.14
N VAL A 81 -3.76 -13.60 -15.00
CA VAL A 81 -3.04 -14.38 -16.02
C VAL A 81 -2.10 -15.38 -15.36
N ILE A 82 -1.30 -14.94 -14.38
CA ILE A 82 -0.41 -15.83 -13.62
C ILE A 82 -1.21 -16.95 -12.94
N GLY A 83 -2.31 -16.60 -12.27
CA GLY A 83 -3.22 -17.54 -11.63
C GLY A 83 -3.81 -18.53 -12.62
N TYR A 84 -4.24 -18.05 -13.79
CA TYR A 84 -4.79 -18.91 -14.85
C TYR A 84 -3.77 -19.95 -15.34
N VAL A 85 -2.52 -19.55 -15.58
CA VAL A 85 -1.45 -20.47 -16.01
C VAL A 85 -1.16 -21.48 -14.90
N THR A 86 -0.95 -21.03 -13.67
CA THR A 86 -0.67 -21.89 -12.51
C THR A 86 -1.77 -22.94 -12.29
N LEU A 87 -3.05 -22.51 -12.29
CA LEU A 87 -4.18 -23.42 -12.09
C LEU A 87 -4.42 -24.34 -13.29
N SER A 88 -3.91 -23.99 -14.47
CA SER A 88 -4.01 -24.81 -15.69
C SER A 88 -3.00 -25.92 -15.72
N THR A 89 -1.77 -25.62 -15.32
CA THR A 89 -0.65 -26.57 -15.33
C THR A 89 -0.59 -27.39 -14.05
N GLY A 90 -0.95 -26.79 -12.91
CA GLY A 90 -0.74 -27.37 -11.57
C GLY A 90 0.71 -27.33 -11.11
N GLU A 91 1.60 -26.69 -11.90
CA GLU A 91 3.03 -26.59 -11.57
C GLU A 91 3.32 -25.32 -10.79
N LYS A 92 4.26 -25.42 -9.82
CA LYS A 92 4.81 -24.25 -9.14
C LYS A 92 5.61 -23.41 -10.12
N PRO A 93 5.50 -22.05 -10.12
CA PRO A 93 6.16 -21.20 -11.12
C PRO A 93 7.68 -21.40 -11.19
N PHE A 94 8.36 -21.55 -10.06
CA PHE A 94 9.80 -21.79 -10.04
C PHE A 94 10.18 -23.05 -10.81
N GLN A 95 9.46 -24.13 -10.57
CA GLN A 95 9.69 -25.41 -11.28
C GLN A 95 9.33 -25.30 -12.77
N ALA A 96 8.23 -24.64 -13.08
CA ALA A 96 7.79 -24.42 -14.46
C ALA A 96 8.79 -23.59 -15.27
N ILE A 97 9.32 -22.51 -14.71
CA ILE A 97 10.34 -21.67 -15.35
C ILE A 97 11.62 -22.48 -15.58
N ASN A 98 12.10 -23.19 -14.55
CA ASN A 98 13.31 -24.00 -14.66
C ASN A 98 13.20 -25.11 -15.71
N LYS A 99 12.03 -25.75 -15.81
CA LYS A 99 11.79 -26.89 -16.70
C LYS A 99 11.51 -26.48 -18.13
N HIS A 100 10.70 -25.42 -18.33
CA HIS A 100 10.14 -25.09 -19.63
C HIS A 100 10.77 -23.86 -20.30
N ILE A 101 11.51 -23.02 -19.54
CA ILE A 101 12.11 -21.79 -20.05
C ILE A 101 13.64 -21.84 -19.87
N ASN A 102 14.13 -21.51 -18.69
CA ASN A 102 15.56 -21.52 -18.39
C ASN A 102 15.81 -21.53 -16.88
N PRO A 103 16.65 -22.45 -16.34
CA PRO A 103 16.97 -22.49 -14.91
C PRO A 103 17.61 -21.20 -14.37
N VAL A 104 18.42 -20.49 -15.17
CA VAL A 104 19.03 -19.22 -14.74
C VAL A 104 17.97 -18.17 -14.48
N LEU A 105 16.91 -18.11 -15.31
CA LEU A 105 15.80 -17.18 -15.10
C LEU A 105 14.96 -17.58 -13.88
N GLY A 106 14.73 -18.86 -13.67
CA GLY A 106 13.97 -19.32 -12.48
C GLY A 106 14.70 -19.00 -11.18
N TRP A 107 15.99 -19.31 -11.09
CA TRP A 107 16.80 -18.96 -9.93
C TRP A 107 16.94 -17.44 -9.74
N GLY A 108 17.15 -16.69 -10.84
CA GLY A 108 17.19 -15.23 -10.81
C GLY A 108 15.90 -14.61 -10.26
N TRP A 109 14.73 -15.09 -10.72
CA TRP A 109 13.43 -14.66 -10.21
C TRP A 109 13.23 -15.00 -8.72
N LEU A 110 13.59 -16.21 -8.29
CA LEU A 110 13.47 -16.67 -6.91
C LEU A 110 14.34 -15.80 -5.98
N VAL A 111 15.62 -15.60 -6.32
CA VAL A 111 16.55 -14.78 -5.54
C VAL A 111 16.08 -13.31 -5.50
N ALA A 112 15.65 -12.77 -6.65
CA ALA A 112 15.12 -11.40 -6.72
C ALA A 112 13.87 -11.23 -5.84
N ALA A 113 12.95 -12.21 -5.83
CA ALA A 113 11.77 -12.18 -4.97
C ALA A 113 12.14 -12.21 -3.47
N MET A 114 13.11 -13.04 -3.09
CA MET A 114 13.59 -13.11 -1.71
C MET A 114 14.27 -11.82 -1.26
N LEU A 115 15.18 -11.26 -2.08
CA LEU A 115 15.86 -10.00 -1.77
C LEU A 115 14.86 -8.82 -1.70
N ALA A 116 13.90 -8.76 -2.62
CA ALA A 116 12.84 -7.76 -2.57
C ALA A 116 12.06 -7.85 -1.26
N ASN A 117 11.69 -9.05 -0.80
CA ASN A 117 10.99 -9.22 0.47
C ASN A 117 11.79 -8.73 1.68
N LEU A 118 13.10 -8.99 1.72
CA LEU A 118 13.97 -8.53 2.80
C LEU A 118 14.04 -6.98 2.83
N VAL A 119 14.21 -6.35 1.67
CA VAL A 119 14.23 -4.89 1.56
C VAL A 119 12.88 -4.27 1.96
N TRP A 120 11.77 -4.85 1.53
CA TRP A 120 10.42 -4.35 1.85
C TRP A 120 10.02 -4.61 3.31
N ALA A 121 10.61 -5.60 3.99
CA ALA A 121 10.28 -5.90 5.39
C ALA A 121 10.77 -4.80 6.35
N MET A 122 11.95 -4.24 6.13
CA MET A 122 12.54 -3.24 7.03
C MET A 122 11.64 -2.02 7.26
N PRO A 123 11.10 -1.34 6.22
CA PRO A 123 10.18 -0.22 6.40
C PRO A 123 8.90 -0.60 7.15
N GLN A 124 8.43 -1.85 7.03
CA GLN A 124 7.21 -2.29 7.74
C GLN A 124 7.44 -2.38 9.25
N PHE A 125 8.59 -2.91 9.68
CA PHE A 125 8.96 -2.90 11.10
C PHE A 125 9.08 -1.47 11.63
N GLY A 126 9.68 -0.56 10.85
CA GLY A 126 9.74 0.87 11.19
C GLY A 126 8.36 1.50 11.31
N LEU A 127 7.48 1.26 10.35
CA LEU A 127 6.11 1.76 10.34
C LEU A 127 5.30 1.25 11.54
N GLY A 128 5.36 -0.05 11.82
CA GLY A 128 4.68 -0.65 12.96
C GLY A 128 5.20 -0.14 14.30
N THR A 129 6.52 -0.01 14.44
CA THR A 129 7.16 0.59 15.62
C THR A 129 6.72 2.02 15.84
N ALA A 130 6.74 2.84 14.79
CA ALA A 130 6.32 4.22 14.86
C ALA A 130 4.82 4.34 15.22
N ALA A 131 3.95 3.47 14.70
CA ALA A 131 2.54 3.42 15.10
C ALA A 131 2.39 3.10 16.60
N ILE A 132 3.12 2.13 17.13
CA ILE A 132 3.10 1.78 18.56
C ILE A 132 3.60 2.94 19.41
N GLN A 133 4.70 3.58 19.04
CA GLN A 133 5.33 4.63 19.85
C GLN A 133 4.65 6.00 19.70
N GLN A 134 4.26 6.40 18.50
CA GLN A 134 3.74 7.75 18.25
C GLN A 134 2.21 7.82 18.37
N ASN A 135 1.46 6.85 17.84
CA ASN A 135 0.00 6.86 17.92
C ASN A 135 -0.51 6.32 19.26
N PHE A 136 0.02 5.17 19.71
CA PHE A 136 -0.44 4.56 20.96
C PHE A 136 0.39 4.97 22.19
N LYS A 137 1.51 5.68 22.01
CA LYS A 137 2.43 6.14 23.07
C LYS A 137 2.93 5.02 23.98
N LEU A 138 3.05 3.81 23.43
CA LEU A 138 3.59 2.64 24.13
C LEU A 138 5.08 2.52 23.80
N PHE A 139 5.89 2.24 24.82
CA PHE A 139 7.35 2.05 24.69
C PHE A 139 8.08 3.23 24.02
N SER A 140 7.61 4.48 24.24
CA SER A 140 8.24 5.67 23.68
C SER A 140 9.68 5.83 24.21
N GLU A 141 10.56 6.42 23.39
CA GLU A 141 11.98 6.60 23.74
C GLU A 141 12.20 7.41 25.01
N ASP A 142 11.31 8.34 25.31
CA ASP A 142 11.34 9.16 26.52
C ASP A 142 11.23 8.32 27.80
N ASN A 143 10.54 7.18 27.75
CA ASN A 143 10.28 6.32 28.89
C ASN A 143 11.05 5.00 28.86
N TRP A 144 11.53 4.56 27.67
CA TRP A 144 12.11 3.26 27.47
C TRP A 144 13.35 3.29 26.57
N LYS A 145 14.56 3.20 27.13
CA LYS A 145 15.83 3.22 26.38
C LYS A 145 15.91 2.22 25.22
N TYR A 146 15.22 1.08 25.33
CA TYR A 146 15.16 0.02 24.31
C TYR A 146 13.78 -0.15 23.70
N GLY A 147 12.93 0.87 23.79
CA GLY A 147 11.53 0.80 23.36
C GLY A 147 11.36 0.39 21.89
N GLN A 148 12.19 0.92 21.00
CA GLN A 148 12.20 0.52 19.59
C GLN A 148 12.47 -0.95 19.38
N HIS A 149 13.47 -1.52 20.06
CA HIS A 149 13.81 -2.94 19.96
C HIS A 149 12.71 -3.85 20.51
N ILE A 150 12.03 -3.42 21.56
CA ILE A 150 10.88 -4.13 22.13
C ILE A 150 9.74 -4.17 21.11
N CYS A 151 9.41 -3.05 20.46
CA CYS A 151 8.39 -2.97 19.43
C CYS A 151 8.71 -3.92 18.26
N VAL A 152 9.95 -3.89 17.75
CA VAL A 152 10.39 -4.76 16.66
C VAL A 152 10.29 -6.23 17.08
N ALA A 153 10.71 -6.58 18.30
CA ALA A 153 10.61 -7.95 18.81
C ALA A 153 9.15 -8.42 18.92
N ILE A 154 8.25 -7.57 19.40
CA ILE A 154 6.81 -7.90 19.47
C ILE A 154 6.25 -8.13 18.05
N LEU A 155 6.52 -7.24 17.11
CA LEU A 155 6.07 -7.36 15.72
C LEU A 155 6.60 -8.64 15.07
N PHE A 156 7.88 -8.97 15.32
CA PHE A 156 8.50 -10.19 14.82
C PHE A 156 7.84 -11.45 15.41
N ILE A 157 7.65 -11.50 16.74
CA ILE A 157 7.03 -12.65 17.41
C ILE A 157 5.60 -12.86 16.94
N VAL A 158 4.81 -11.78 16.83
CA VAL A 158 3.44 -11.83 16.29
C VAL A 158 3.46 -12.39 14.86
N GLY A 159 4.30 -11.83 14.00
CA GLY A 159 4.44 -12.29 12.61
C GLY A 159 4.83 -13.76 12.53
N ALA A 160 5.87 -14.17 13.26
CA ALA A 160 6.36 -15.55 13.28
C ALA A 160 5.30 -16.54 13.79
N THR A 161 4.57 -16.18 14.85
CA THR A 161 3.50 -17.03 15.41
C THR A 161 2.37 -17.25 14.41
N VAL A 162 1.95 -16.18 13.70
CA VAL A 162 0.90 -16.27 12.69
C VAL A 162 1.38 -17.11 11.49
N VAL A 163 2.61 -16.89 11.01
CA VAL A 163 3.17 -17.67 9.89
C VAL A 163 3.33 -19.14 10.27
N TRP A 164 3.77 -19.43 11.49
CA TRP A 164 3.86 -20.82 11.97
C TRP A 164 2.51 -21.55 11.91
N SER A 165 1.41 -20.85 12.21
CA SER A 165 0.08 -21.43 12.13
C SER A 165 -0.32 -21.85 10.71
N TYR A 166 0.23 -21.20 9.67
CA TYR A 166 -0.06 -21.49 8.28
C TYR A 166 0.34 -22.92 7.88
N ASP A 167 1.41 -23.46 8.44
CA ASP A 167 1.90 -24.80 8.12
C ASP A 167 1.22 -25.94 8.94
N SER A 168 0.29 -25.59 9.84
CA SER A 168 -0.45 -26.55 10.68
C SER A 168 -1.58 -27.29 9.94
N GLY A 169 -1.45 -27.48 8.62
CA GLY A 169 -2.42 -28.15 7.75
C GLY A 169 -3.61 -27.28 7.35
N ASN A 170 -4.67 -27.89 6.81
CA ASN A 170 -5.81 -27.17 6.24
C ASN A 170 -6.52 -26.22 7.23
N LYS A 171 -6.56 -26.58 8.52
CA LYS A 171 -7.11 -25.70 9.56
C LYS A 171 -6.23 -24.48 9.79
N GLY A 172 -4.90 -24.65 9.79
CA GLY A 172 -3.94 -23.56 9.92
C GLY A 172 -4.06 -22.55 8.79
N VAL A 173 -4.13 -23.00 7.55
CA VAL A 173 -4.36 -22.13 6.37
C VAL A 173 -5.65 -21.31 6.53
N LYS A 174 -6.73 -21.95 6.98
CA LYS A 174 -8.01 -21.26 7.18
C LYS A 174 -7.93 -20.19 8.29
N TYR A 175 -7.31 -20.48 9.42
CA TYR A 175 -7.10 -19.50 10.48
C TYR A 175 -6.24 -18.34 10.03
N PHE A 176 -5.17 -18.61 9.31
CA PHE A 176 -4.29 -17.61 8.72
C PHE A 176 -5.07 -16.67 7.78
N GLU A 177 -5.86 -17.22 6.85
CA GLU A 177 -6.72 -16.43 5.96
C GLU A 177 -7.72 -15.56 6.72
N ILE A 178 -8.31 -16.07 7.80
CA ILE A 178 -9.26 -15.30 8.63
C ILE A 178 -8.54 -14.12 9.31
N ILE A 179 -7.38 -14.35 9.90
CA ILE A 179 -6.57 -13.30 10.53
C ILE A 179 -6.29 -12.18 9.53
N LEU A 180 -5.83 -12.53 8.33
CA LEU A 180 -5.51 -11.53 7.31
C LEU A 180 -6.76 -10.80 6.79
N LYS A 181 -7.88 -11.49 6.59
CA LYS A 181 -9.15 -10.86 6.23
C LYS A 181 -9.60 -9.84 7.27
N VAL A 182 -9.50 -10.19 8.54
CA VAL A 182 -9.82 -9.28 9.65
C VAL A 182 -8.88 -8.09 9.66
N MET A 183 -7.58 -8.31 9.49
CA MET A 183 -6.60 -7.22 9.45
C MET A 183 -6.84 -6.26 8.28
N VAL A 184 -7.04 -6.79 7.07
CA VAL A 184 -7.39 -5.99 5.89
C VAL A 184 -8.68 -5.21 6.13
N GLY A 185 -9.70 -5.85 6.73
CA GLY A 185 -10.95 -5.19 7.10
C GLY A 185 -10.73 -4.03 8.09
N ILE A 186 -9.91 -4.22 9.11
CA ILE A 186 -9.56 -3.19 10.09
C ILE A 186 -8.85 -2.01 9.39
N VAL A 187 -7.91 -2.28 8.49
CA VAL A 187 -7.21 -1.24 7.72
C VAL A 187 -8.20 -0.40 6.92
N VAL A 188 -9.05 -1.05 6.13
CA VAL A 188 -10.07 -0.36 5.31
C VAL A 188 -11.01 0.47 6.17
N LEU A 189 -11.54 -0.10 7.27
CA LEU A 189 -12.46 0.59 8.15
C LEU A 189 -11.80 1.78 8.86
N SER A 190 -10.53 1.67 9.25
CA SER A 190 -9.79 2.76 9.87
C SER A 190 -9.63 3.95 8.92
N PHE A 191 -9.18 3.72 7.68
CA PHE A 191 -9.04 4.81 6.72
C PHE A 191 -10.39 5.37 6.25
N PHE A 192 -11.41 4.53 6.15
CA PHE A 192 -12.77 5.01 5.86
C PHE A 192 -13.32 5.87 7.01
N GLY A 193 -13.02 5.50 8.25
CA GLY A 193 -13.33 6.32 9.44
C GLY A 193 -12.73 7.71 9.38
N VAL A 194 -11.49 7.84 8.87
CA VAL A 194 -10.85 9.15 8.62
C VAL A 194 -11.69 10.00 7.66
N ILE A 195 -12.15 9.43 6.55
CA ILE A 195 -12.97 10.16 5.57
C ILE A 195 -14.33 10.57 6.15
N ILE A 196 -14.95 9.73 6.97
CA ILE A 196 -16.22 10.08 7.64
C ILE A 196 -16.02 11.31 8.52
N VAL A 197 -14.94 11.35 9.29
CA VAL A 197 -14.62 12.50 10.15
C VAL A 197 -14.38 13.78 9.35
N MET A 198 -13.75 13.68 8.19
CA MET A 198 -13.43 14.80 7.30
C MET A 198 -14.60 15.21 6.38
N ALA A 199 -15.68 14.43 6.33
CA ALA A 199 -16.72 14.50 5.30
C ALA A 199 -17.32 15.91 5.08
N GLY A 200 -17.42 16.70 6.15
CA GLY A 200 -17.93 18.07 6.10
C GLY A 200 -16.99 19.10 5.44
N GLU A 201 -15.69 18.80 5.36
CA GLU A 201 -14.68 19.71 4.81
C GLU A 201 -14.23 19.32 3.40
N LEU A 202 -14.68 18.15 2.91
CA LEU A 202 -14.29 17.63 1.62
C LEU A 202 -15.06 18.28 0.48
N GLN A 203 -14.36 18.63 -0.57
CA GLN A 203 -14.95 19.09 -1.83
C GLN A 203 -15.40 17.87 -2.67
N TRP A 204 -16.53 17.27 -2.32
CA TRP A 204 -17.01 16.04 -2.93
C TRP A 204 -17.09 16.10 -4.47
N GLY A 205 -17.45 17.26 -5.05
CA GLY A 205 -17.44 17.44 -6.50
C GLY A 205 -16.06 17.24 -7.12
N ALA A 206 -15.01 17.79 -6.50
CA ALA A 206 -13.63 17.61 -6.93
C ALA A 206 -13.13 16.18 -6.69
N VAL A 207 -13.54 15.56 -5.57
CA VAL A 207 -13.24 14.14 -5.26
C VAL A 207 -13.80 13.23 -6.35
N PHE A 208 -15.07 13.36 -6.72
CA PHE A 208 -15.67 12.52 -7.76
C PHE A 208 -15.10 12.81 -9.15
N ALA A 209 -14.82 14.07 -9.48
CA ALA A 209 -14.16 14.43 -10.72
C ALA A 209 -12.75 13.82 -10.83
N GLY A 210 -12.04 13.69 -9.71
CA GLY A 210 -10.71 13.11 -9.64
C GLY A 210 -10.62 11.61 -9.99
N PHE A 211 -11.73 10.89 -10.06
CA PHE A 211 -11.76 9.52 -10.58
C PHE A 211 -11.77 9.43 -12.11
N ILE A 212 -12.00 10.55 -12.80
CA ILE A 212 -11.95 10.59 -14.26
C ILE A 212 -10.48 10.71 -14.69
N PRO A 213 -9.95 9.76 -15.50
CA PRO A 213 -8.56 9.82 -15.93
C PRO A 213 -8.23 11.12 -16.67
N ASN A 214 -7.25 11.85 -16.15
CA ASN A 214 -6.70 13.05 -16.76
C ASN A 214 -5.24 12.81 -17.17
N PHE A 215 -5.00 12.50 -18.43
CA PHE A 215 -3.68 12.22 -18.96
C PHE A 215 -2.83 13.47 -19.23
N SER A 216 -3.40 14.69 -19.17
CA SER A 216 -2.61 15.91 -19.28
C SER A 216 -1.60 16.06 -18.17
N LEU A 217 -1.87 15.45 -17.00
CA LEU A 217 -0.97 15.39 -15.85
C LEU A 217 0.34 14.61 -16.10
N LEU A 218 0.49 13.96 -17.25
CA LEU A 218 1.77 13.42 -17.73
C LEU A 218 2.70 14.49 -18.30
N SER A 219 2.15 15.62 -18.73
CA SER A 219 2.87 16.72 -19.41
C SER A 219 2.72 18.07 -18.71
N GLU A 220 1.78 18.20 -17.79
CA GLU A 220 1.47 19.44 -17.07
C GLU A 220 1.36 19.20 -15.57
N PRO A 221 1.82 20.11 -14.70
CA PRO A 221 1.57 20.06 -13.27
C PRO A 221 0.07 20.11 -12.94
N ALA A 222 -0.32 19.57 -11.79
CA ALA A 222 -1.68 19.71 -11.27
C ALA A 222 -2.10 21.18 -11.22
N SER A 223 -3.38 21.44 -11.47
CA SER A 223 -3.93 22.77 -11.75
C SER A 223 -3.53 23.83 -10.71
N LYS A 224 -3.57 23.47 -9.44
CA LYS A 224 -3.21 24.36 -8.33
C LYS A 224 -1.75 24.81 -8.36
N PHE A 225 -0.82 23.94 -8.72
CA PHE A 225 0.58 24.30 -8.87
C PHE A 225 0.84 25.16 -10.09
N THR A 226 0.11 24.93 -11.19
CA THR A 226 0.24 25.72 -12.42
C THR A 226 -0.01 27.22 -12.18
N GLU A 227 -0.91 27.57 -11.27
CA GLU A 227 -1.18 28.96 -10.90
C GLU A 227 -0.05 29.56 -10.07
N ILE A 228 0.42 28.82 -9.03
CA ILE A 228 1.45 29.29 -8.10
C ILE A 228 2.80 29.46 -8.81
N ILE A 229 3.16 28.54 -9.72
CA ILE A 229 4.43 28.56 -10.45
C ILE A 229 4.63 29.86 -11.23
N LYS A 230 3.56 30.48 -11.77
CA LYS A 230 3.65 31.72 -12.57
C LYS A 230 4.27 32.89 -11.82
N GLU A 231 4.16 32.92 -10.49
CA GLU A 231 4.67 33.98 -9.62
C GLU A 231 6.07 33.67 -9.07
N SER A 232 6.65 32.51 -9.38
CA SER A 232 7.99 32.10 -8.94
C SER A 232 9.09 32.83 -9.71
N SER A 233 10.30 32.80 -9.16
CA SER A 233 11.48 33.40 -9.80
C SER A 233 11.92 32.70 -11.08
N ASP A 234 11.67 31.39 -11.18
CA ASP A 234 11.89 30.55 -12.38
C ASP A 234 10.75 29.56 -12.56
N PRO A 235 9.69 29.94 -13.30
CA PRO A 235 8.55 29.05 -13.59
C PRO A 235 8.94 27.74 -14.29
N GLY A 236 9.97 27.78 -15.16
CA GLY A 236 10.43 26.60 -15.88
C GLY A 236 11.03 25.56 -14.93
N TYR A 237 11.85 25.99 -14.00
CA TYR A 237 12.44 25.11 -12.98
C TYR A 237 11.36 24.38 -12.15
N TRP A 238 10.42 25.13 -11.60
CA TRP A 238 9.36 24.53 -10.76
C TRP A 238 8.41 23.64 -11.55
N ASN A 239 8.11 24.00 -12.78
CA ASN A 239 7.34 23.14 -13.67
C ASN A 239 8.02 21.78 -13.84
N ASP A 240 9.32 21.77 -14.12
CA ASP A 240 10.08 20.54 -14.30
C ASP A 240 10.17 19.71 -13.00
N VAL A 241 10.42 20.36 -11.85
CA VAL A 241 10.50 19.70 -10.55
C VAL A 241 9.18 19.03 -10.19
N ILE A 242 8.05 19.75 -10.32
CA ILE A 242 6.73 19.25 -9.97
C ILE A 242 6.32 18.14 -10.93
N LEU A 243 6.50 18.38 -12.24
CA LEU A 243 6.13 17.39 -13.27
C LEU A 243 6.94 16.08 -13.12
N ASN A 244 8.24 16.18 -12.87
CA ASN A 244 9.07 14.99 -12.62
C ASN A 244 8.62 14.26 -11.35
N SER A 245 8.37 14.99 -10.26
CA SER A 245 7.82 14.40 -9.03
C SER A 245 6.48 13.71 -9.27
N GLN A 246 5.61 14.32 -10.08
CA GLN A 246 4.30 13.78 -10.44
C GLN A 246 4.42 12.49 -11.26
N ARG A 247 5.30 12.47 -12.27
CA ARG A 247 5.61 11.29 -13.08
C ARG A 247 6.21 10.15 -12.25
N ASP A 248 7.15 10.47 -11.35
CA ASP A 248 7.73 9.49 -10.44
C ASP A 248 6.66 8.83 -9.56
N ARG A 249 5.64 9.58 -9.12
CA ARG A 249 4.52 9.02 -8.35
C ARG A 249 3.60 8.16 -9.20
N MET A 250 3.39 8.51 -10.47
CA MET A 250 2.64 7.65 -11.39
C MET A 250 3.35 6.32 -11.62
N VAL A 251 4.67 6.34 -11.83
CA VAL A 251 5.48 5.12 -11.93
C VAL A 251 5.47 4.32 -10.63
N THR A 252 5.62 5.00 -9.49
CA THR A 252 5.58 4.35 -8.17
C THR A 252 4.22 3.70 -7.91
N ALA A 253 3.10 4.35 -8.27
CA ALA A 253 1.77 3.77 -8.13
C ALA A 253 1.62 2.48 -8.94
N ALA A 254 2.15 2.42 -10.16
CA ALA A 254 2.18 1.22 -10.97
C ALA A 254 3.05 0.12 -10.32
N ALA A 255 4.24 0.48 -9.84
CA ALA A 255 5.18 -0.46 -9.23
C ALA A 255 4.69 -1.03 -7.88
N THR A 256 3.89 -0.26 -7.14
CA THR A 256 3.35 -0.69 -5.84
C THR A 256 2.01 -1.42 -5.95
N ALA A 257 1.33 -1.34 -7.09
CA ALA A 257 0.09 -2.08 -7.31
C ALA A 257 0.32 -3.59 -7.29
N VAL A 258 1.37 -4.08 -7.95
CA VAL A 258 1.78 -5.49 -7.90
C VAL A 258 3.31 -5.59 -7.93
N GLY A 259 3.88 -6.08 -6.84
CA GLY A 259 5.31 -6.36 -6.71
C GLY A 259 5.69 -7.78 -7.16
N ILE A 260 6.98 -8.01 -7.39
CA ILE A 260 7.54 -9.34 -7.74
C ILE A 260 7.17 -10.41 -6.69
N ASN A 261 7.11 -10.03 -5.44
CA ASN A 261 6.71 -10.88 -4.32
C ASN A 261 5.27 -11.40 -4.44
N MET A 262 4.36 -10.60 -5.00
CA MET A 262 2.98 -10.99 -5.24
C MET A 262 2.87 -12.04 -6.36
N THR A 263 3.73 -11.95 -7.37
CA THR A 263 3.80 -12.94 -8.45
C THR A 263 4.29 -14.31 -7.95
N PHE A 264 5.03 -14.31 -6.84
CA PHE A 264 5.43 -15.52 -6.12
C PHE A 264 4.30 -16.02 -5.20
N LEU A 265 3.77 -15.15 -4.34
CA LEU A 265 2.78 -15.50 -3.32
C LEU A 265 1.50 -16.14 -3.89
N LEU A 266 0.93 -15.57 -4.95
CA LEU A 266 -0.37 -15.98 -5.48
C LEU A 266 -0.37 -17.45 -5.93
N PRO A 267 0.53 -17.92 -6.81
CA PRO A 267 0.58 -19.30 -7.23
C PRO A 267 0.75 -20.28 -6.08
N TYR A 268 1.67 -20.00 -5.18
CA TYR A 268 1.96 -20.87 -4.04
C TYR A 268 0.77 -20.98 -3.09
N SER A 269 0.10 -19.87 -2.78
CA SER A 269 -1.08 -19.88 -1.92
C SER A 269 -2.26 -20.61 -2.54
N MET A 270 -2.49 -20.46 -3.86
CA MET A 270 -3.54 -21.20 -4.57
C MET A 270 -3.27 -22.70 -4.58
N LEU A 271 -2.05 -23.13 -4.92
CA LEU A 271 -1.68 -24.54 -4.93
C LEU A 271 -1.71 -25.16 -3.53
N ARG A 272 -1.25 -24.42 -2.51
CA ARG A 272 -1.34 -24.86 -1.10
C ARG A 272 -2.79 -25.08 -0.66
N LYS A 273 -3.72 -24.26 -1.17
CA LYS A 273 -5.16 -24.41 -0.90
C LYS A 273 -5.80 -25.57 -1.66
N GLY A 274 -5.05 -26.22 -2.55
CA GLY A 274 -5.54 -27.32 -3.40
C GLY A 274 -6.37 -26.85 -4.61
N TRP A 275 -6.25 -25.58 -4.99
CA TRP A 275 -6.93 -25.06 -6.17
C TRP A 275 -6.33 -25.62 -7.46
N GLY A 276 -7.16 -25.85 -8.46
CA GLY A 276 -6.79 -26.33 -9.78
C GLY A 276 -7.67 -25.74 -10.87
N ARG A 277 -7.75 -26.38 -12.03
CA ARG A 277 -8.44 -25.87 -13.23
C ARG A 277 -9.87 -25.36 -12.99
N ALA A 278 -10.64 -26.03 -12.12
CA ALA A 278 -12.02 -25.64 -11.81
C ALA A 278 -12.11 -24.28 -11.09
N HIS A 279 -11.05 -23.85 -10.42
CA HIS A 279 -11.01 -22.63 -9.58
C HIS A 279 -10.59 -21.37 -10.33
N ARG A 280 -10.33 -21.40 -11.66
CA ARG A 280 -9.84 -20.24 -12.43
C ARG A 280 -10.74 -19.00 -12.30
N GLY A 281 -12.06 -19.18 -12.45
CA GLY A 281 -13.03 -18.09 -12.31
C GLY A 281 -13.13 -17.58 -10.87
N LEU A 282 -13.00 -18.49 -9.89
CA LEU A 282 -12.92 -18.12 -8.48
C LEU A 282 -11.66 -17.32 -8.19
N ALA A 283 -10.49 -17.66 -8.76
CA ALA A 283 -9.24 -16.96 -8.53
C ALA A 283 -9.30 -15.50 -9.02
N THR A 284 -9.88 -15.22 -10.17
CA THR A 284 -10.08 -13.85 -10.67
C THR A 284 -11.05 -13.06 -9.78
N PHE A 285 -12.14 -13.69 -9.36
CA PHE A 285 -13.09 -13.08 -8.43
C PHE A 285 -12.44 -12.79 -7.06
N ASP A 286 -11.65 -13.73 -6.55
CA ASP A 286 -10.93 -13.61 -5.28
C ASP A 286 -9.91 -12.47 -5.29
N LEU A 287 -9.19 -12.27 -6.40
CA LEU A 287 -8.32 -11.10 -6.59
C LEU A 287 -9.13 -9.79 -6.64
N SER A 288 -10.27 -9.80 -7.28
CA SER A 288 -11.13 -8.60 -7.33
C SER A 288 -11.68 -8.24 -5.94
N LEU A 289 -12.10 -9.24 -5.16
CA LEU A 289 -12.68 -9.04 -3.82
C LEU A 289 -11.61 -8.80 -2.76
N GLY A 290 -10.56 -9.60 -2.73
CA GLY A 290 -9.55 -9.61 -1.66
C GLY A 290 -8.38 -8.67 -1.88
N LEU A 291 -8.10 -8.30 -3.14
CA LEU A 291 -7.02 -7.36 -3.48
C LEU A 291 -7.56 -6.02 -3.96
N PHE A 292 -8.32 -6.00 -5.09
CA PHE A 292 -8.73 -4.74 -5.71
C PHE A 292 -9.58 -3.89 -4.78
N LEU A 293 -10.64 -4.46 -4.22
CA LEU A 293 -11.60 -3.69 -3.43
C LEU A 293 -10.98 -3.08 -2.15
N PRO A 294 -10.25 -3.83 -1.31
CA PRO A 294 -9.59 -3.26 -0.13
C PRO A 294 -8.53 -2.21 -0.50
N PHE A 295 -7.73 -2.47 -1.54
CA PHE A 295 -6.72 -1.51 -2.00
C PHE A 295 -7.37 -0.22 -2.47
N PHE A 296 -8.37 -0.31 -3.35
CA PHE A 296 -9.10 0.85 -3.84
C PHE A 296 -9.67 1.69 -2.70
N LEU A 297 -10.36 1.05 -1.76
CA LEU A 297 -10.99 1.77 -0.64
C LEU A 297 -9.95 2.44 0.26
N ALA A 298 -8.94 1.70 0.72
CA ALA A 298 -7.97 2.23 1.67
C ALA A 298 -7.08 3.32 1.03
N THR A 299 -6.53 3.08 -0.17
CA THR A 299 -5.62 4.04 -0.82
C THR A 299 -6.35 5.30 -1.27
N THR A 300 -7.57 5.18 -1.76
CA THR A 300 -8.41 6.33 -2.10
C THR A 300 -8.66 7.22 -0.88
N CYS A 301 -8.98 6.62 0.28
CA CYS A 301 -9.15 7.38 1.52
C CYS A 301 -7.87 8.14 1.89
N VAL A 302 -6.70 7.52 1.77
CA VAL A 302 -5.41 8.18 2.05
C VAL A 302 -5.14 9.32 1.08
N VAL A 303 -5.38 9.13 -0.23
CA VAL A 303 -5.22 10.20 -1.23
C VAL A 303 -6.15 11.37 -0.95
N ILE A 304 -7.43 11.11 -0.65
CA ILE A 304 -8.41 12.16 -0.33
C ILE A 304 -7.98 12.93 0.91
N ALA A 305 -7.60 12.24 1.98
CA ALA A 305 -7.19 12.88 3.22
C ALA A 305 -5.94 13.73 3.01
N SER A 306 -4.90 13.19 2.35
CA SER A 306 -3.66 13.92 2.10
C SER A 306 -3.83 15.09 1.12
N ALA A 307 -4.66 14.94 0.09
CA ALA A 307 -5.01 16.01 -0.84
C ALA A 307 -5.69 17.16 -0.11
N SER A 308 -6.68 16.86 0.72
CA SER A 308 -7.37 17.87 1.53
C SER A 308 -6.44 18.61 2.49
N GLN A 309 -5.50 17.90 3.10
CA GLN A 309 -4.64 18.48 4.14
C GLN A 309 -3.40 19.18 3.60
N PHE A 310 -2.81 18.69 2.50
CA PHE A 310 -1.46 19.09 2.10
C PHE A 310 -1.35 19.66 0.69
N HIS A 311 -2.29 19.39 -0.24
CA HIS A 311 -2.15 19.83 -1.62
C HIS A 311 -2.19 21.36 -1.75
N GLY A 312 -1.09 21.93 -2.24
CA GLY A 312 -0.92 23.38 -2.35
C GLY A 312 -0.97 24.10 -1.01
N LYS A 313 -0.64 23.41 0.09
CA LYS A 313 -0.53 23.97 1.44
C LYS A 313 0.87 23.71 1.99
N TYR A 314 1.33 24.60 2.84
CA TYR A 314 2.61 24.45 3.54
C TYR A 314 2.45 24.80 5.02
N ASP A 315 3.39 24.35 5.82
CA ASP A 315 3.44 24.69 7.24
C ASP A 315 4.21 26.02 7.39
N GLU A 316 3.58 27.02 8.00
CA GLU A 316 4.17 28.34 8.19
C GLU A 316 5.47 28.30 9.00
N GLY A 317 5.63 27.31 9.89
CA GLY A 317 6.86 27.14 10.67
C GLY A 317 8.08 26.71 9.84
N LEU A 318 7.90 26.37 8.55
CA LEU A 318 9.02 26.16 7.63
C LEU A 318 9.62 27.50 7.14
N LEU A 319 8.76 28.50 6.98
CA LEU A 319 9.15 29.83 6.50
C LEU A 319 9.47 30.78 7.65
N ASP A 320 8.68 30.74 8.73
CA ASP A 320 8.78 31.62 9.89
C ASP A 320 9.35 30.88 11.10
N PRO A 321 10.59 31.22 11.52
CA PRO A 321 11.21 30.61 12.71
C PRO A 321 10.40 30.78 14.01
N ALA A 322 9.60 31.85 14.12
CA ALA A 322 8.79 32.10 15.32
C ALA A 322 7.61 31.13 15.46
N LYS A 323 7.19 30.47 14.34
CA LYS A 323 6.10 29.50 14.29
C LYS A 323 6.59 28.06 14.25
N ARG A 324 7.89 27.81 14.47
CA ARG A 324 8.46 26.46 14.45
C ARG A 324 7.86 25.57 15.50
N THR A 325 7.57 24.36 15.10
CA THR A 325 7.14 23.24 15.94
C THR A 325 8.15 22.09 15.82
N ALA A 326 8.15 21.14 16.74
CA ALA A 326 8.97 19.93 16.64
C ALA A 326 8.75 19.16 15.33
N LEU A 327 7.57 19.30 14.72
CA LEU A 327 7.24 18.70 13.43
C LEU A 327 7.96 19.42 12.28
N THR A 328 7.88 20.76 12.24
CA THR A 328 8.53 21.57 11.19
C THR A 328 10.04 21.49 11.28
N GLU A 329 10.60 21.29 12.47
CA GLU A 329 12.03 21.11 12.68
C GLU A 329 12.54 19.85 11.95
N LYS A 330 11.80 18.75 11.99
CA LYS A 330 12.11 17.51 11.24
C LYS A 330 12.04 17.69 9.72
N LEU A 331 11.28 18.66 9.23
CA LEU A 331 11.08 18.93 7.81
C LEU A 331 12.07 19.96 7.24
N GLN A 332 12.85 20.65 8.09
CA GLN A 332 13.77 21.70 7.66
C GLN A 332 14.81 21.22 6.66
N ASP A 333 15.35 20.02 6.83
CA ASP A 333 16.36 19.46 5.90
C ASP A 333 15.77 19.25 4.51
N ALA A 334 14.53 18.75 4.43
CA ALA A 334 13.85 18.55 3.15
C ALA A 334 13.47 19.88 2.50
N TYR A 335 13.00 20.84 3.30
CA TYR A 335 12.75 22.19 2.85
C TYR A 335 14.03 22.87 2.33
N GLY A 336 15.13 22.79 3.09
CA GLY A 336 16.43 23.34 2.70
C GLY A 336 16.96 22.75 1.40
N LYS A 337 16.79 21.43 1.17
CA LYS A 337 17.14 20.78 -0.10
C LYS A 337 16.34 21.32 -1.27
N ASN A 338 15.03 21.46 -1.14
CA ASN A 338 14.18 22.02 -2.18
C ASN A 338 14.57 23.48 -2.48
N LEU A 339 14.83 24.28 -1.45
CA LEU A 339 15.24 25.68 -1.58
C LEU A 339 16.64 25.82 -2.21
N SER A 340 17.60 24.99 -1.83
CA SER A 340 18.92 24.98 -2.42
C SER A 340 18.91 24.60 -3.89
N GLY A 341 17.96 23.77 -4.33
CA GLY A 341 17.77 23.40 -5.73
C GLY A 341 17.43 24.61 -6.61
N ILE A 342 16.46 25.43 -6.21
CA ILE A 342 16.13 26.69 -6.92
C ILE A 342 17.25 27.72 -6.80
N GLN A 343 17.91 27.85 -5.64
CA GLN A 343 19.04 28.75 -5.45
C GLN A 343 20.19 28.41 -6.42
N ALA A 344 20.52 27.13 -6.58
CA ALA A 344 21.55 26.70 -7.51
C ALA A 344 21.17 27.03 -8.97
N LYS A 345 19.88 27.03 -9.32
CA LYS A 345 19.39 27.41 -10.64
C LYS A 345 19.46 28.92 -10.88
N LEU A 346 19.15 29.72 -9.87
CA LEU A 346 19.17 31.19 -9.97
C LEU A 346 20.59 31.77 -9.93
N GLY A 347 21.57 31.01 -9.36
CA GLY A 347 22.94 31.47 -9.13
C GLY A 347 23.07 32.35 -7.89
N GLU A 348 24.29 32.84 -7.61
CA GLU A 348 24.58 33.61 -6.41
C GLU A 348 24.00 35.04 -6.43
N ALA A 349 23.71 35.57 -7.63
CA ALA A 349 23.28 36.96 -7.83
C ALA A 349 21.77 37.18 -7.56
N LYS A 350 20.97 36.11 -7.43
CA LYS A 350 19.50 36.22 -7.29
C LYS A 350 19.00 35.29 -6.20
N GLU A 351 18.31 35.83 -5.22
CA GLU A 351 17.69 35.04 -4.15
C GLU A 351 16.30 34.52 -4.56
N PRO A 352 15.89 33.33 -4.07
CA PRO A 352 14.53 32.82 -4.22
C PRO A 352 13.50 33.79 -3.63
N ASN A 353 12.45 34.07 -4.38
CA ASN A 353 11.35 34.91 -3.91
C ASN A 353 10.45 34.17 -2.91
N ASP A 354 9.42 34.83 -2.38
CA ASP A 354 8.54 34.22 -1.39
C ASP A 354 7.70 33.07 -1.98
N THR A 355 7.35 33.13 -3.26
CA THR A 355 6.68 32.02 -3.95
C THR A 355 7.58 30.81 -4.11
N ASP A 356 8.88 31.00 -4.38
CA ASP A 356 9.86 29.91 -4.40
C ASP A 356 9.97 29.22 -3.04
N LYS A 357 10.01 30.00 -1.95
CA LYS A 357 10.03 29.46 -0.58
C LYS A 357 8.76 28.69 -0.27
N GLN A 358 7.59 29.20 -0.68
CA GLN A 358 6.33 28.49 -0.50
C GLN A 358 6.29 27.18 -1.30
N LEU A 359 6.70 27.18 -2.57
CA LEU A 359 6.77 25.98 -3.40
C LEU A 359 7.74 24.95 -2.80
N ALA A 360 8.91 25.39 -2.34
CA ALA A 360 9.87 24.53 -1.64
C ALA A 360 9.25 23.87 -0.39
N ALA A 361 8.43 24.60 0.36
CA ALA A 361 7.74 24.11 1.56
C ALA A 361 6.54 23.19 1.24
N MET A 362 5.79 23.45 0.16
CA MET A 362 4.69 22.61 -0.30
C MET A 362 5.15 21.24 -0.76
N LEU A 363 6.34 21.15 -1.37
CA LEU A 363 6.90 19.92 -1.93
C LEU A 363 7.66 19.07 -0.91
N VAL A 364 7.71 19.47 0.35
CA VAL A 364 8.31 18.65 1.42
C VAL A 364 7.52 17.35 1.55
N SER A 365 8.23 16.22 1.56
CA SER A 365 7.62 14.91 1.76
C SER A 365 6.91 14.84 3.11
N ARG A 366 5.68 14.37 3.08
CA ARG A 366 4.85 14.16 4.28
C ARG A 366 4.79 12.67 4.61
N ASP A 367 4.66 12.35 5.89
CA ASP A 367 4.47 10.98 6.36
C ASP A 367 3.07 10.74 6.95
N ALA A 368 2.80 9.49 7.26
CA ALA A 368 1.53 9.07 7.82
C ALA A 368 1.22 9.71 9.19
N PHE A 369 2.24 10.00 9.98
CA PHE A 369 2.08 10.58 11.32
C PHE A 369 1.74 12.07 11.25
N GLN A 370 2.28 12.76 10.24
CA GLN A 370 1.93 14.16 9.95
C GLN A 370 0.48 14.26 9.48
N LEU A 371 0.01 13.28 8.67
CA LEU A 371 -1.40 13.21 8.32
C LEU A 371 -2.28 12.98 9.56
N ALA A 372 -1.91 12.04 10.43
CA ALA A 372 -2.63 11.83 11.70
C ALA A 372 -2.67 13.10 12.57
N GLY A 373 -1.55 13.84 12.65
CA GLY A 373 -1.48 15.11 13.37
C GLY A 373 -2.36 16.21 12.77
N SER A 374 -2.43 16.32 11.43
CA SER A 374 -3.32 17.31 10.78
C SER A 374 -4.80 16.99 11.01
N LEU A 375 -5.15 15.71 11.06
CA LEU A 375 -6.52 15.27 11.40
C LEU A 375 -6.93 15.59 12.83
N GLU A 376 -5.97 15.67 13.75
CA GLU A 376 -6.21 16.10 15.14
C GLU A 376 -6.76 17.52 15.20
N ASN A 377 -6.21 18.43 14.39
CA ASN A 377 -6.67 19.81 14.34
C ASN A 377 -8.10 19.94 13.79
N LEU A 378 -8.53 19.02 12.93
CA LEU A 378 -9.87 19.00 12.35
C LEU A 378 -10.91 18.42 13.32
N THR A 379 -10.55 17.35 14.01
CA THR A 379 -11.50 16.62 14.87
C THR A 379 -11.70 17.24 16.24
N GLY A 380 -10.76 18.10 16.68
CA GLY A 380 -10.68 18.56 18.06
C GLY A 380 -10.46 17.44 19.09
N ASN A 381 -10.32 16.18 18.62
CA ASN A 381 -10.14 15.00 19.48
C ASN A 381 -8.90 14.20 19.06
N LYS A 382 -7.79 14.51 19.71
CA LYS A 382 -6.50 13.86 19.52
C LYS A 382 -6.54 12.34 19.64
N ALA A 383 -7.22 11.84 20.65
CA ALA A 383 -7.26 10.41 20.93
C ALA A 383 -7.95 9.63 19.79
N VAL A 384 -9.07 10.15 19.29
CA VAL A 384 -9.82 9.50 18.19
C VAL A 384 -9.00 9.50 16.90
N SER A 385 -8.45 10.66 16.49
CA SER A 385 -7.69 10.77 15.24
C SER A 385 -6.45 9.90 15.24
N GLN A 386 -5.66 9.99 16.29
CA GLN A 386 -4.41 9.21 16.41
C GLN A 386 -4.69 7.71 16.57
N THR A 387 -5.71 7.32 17.35
CA THR A 387 -6.03 5.90 17.57
C THR A 387 -6.60 5.25 16.32
N VAL A 388 -7.60 5.87 15.67
CA VAL A 388 -8.23 5.30 14.47
C VAL A 388 -7.20 5.17 13.34
N PHE A 389 -6.44 6.23 13.09
CA PHE A 389 -5.39 6.19 12.07
C PHE A 389 -4.28 5.21 12.42
N GLY A 390 -3.83 5.21 13.68
CA GLY A 390 -2.79 4.32 14.19
C GLY A 390 -3.14 2.84 14.08
N ILE A 391 -4.38 2.46 14.33
CA ILE A 391 -4.88 1.09 14.13
C ILE A 391 -4.74 0.68 12.66
N GLY A 392 -5.12 1.55 11.73
CA GLY A 392 -4.98 1.30 10.29
C GLY A 392 -3.52 1.10 9.90
N VAL A 393 -2.63 2.01 10.32
CA VAL A 393 -1.19 1.95 10.03
C VAL A 393 -0.54 0.71 10.65
N LEU A 394 -0.85 0.39 11.91
CA LEU A 394 -0.34 -0.82 12.56
C LEU A 394 -0.84 -2.09 11.86
N GLY A 395 -2.12 -2.13 11.48
CA GLY A 395 -2.71 -3.21 10.71
C GLY A 395 -1.98 -3.44 9.38
N MET A 396 -1.68 -2.37 8.64
CA MET A 396 -0.88 -2.43 7.39
C MET A 396 0.51 -3.00 7.64
N ALA A 397 1.22 -2.51 8.65
CA ALA A 397 2.56 -2.98 8.98
C ALA A 397 2.57 -4.47 9.33
N VAL A 398 1.70 -4.89 10.26
CA VAL A 398 1.66 -6.27 10.75
C VAL A 398 1.22 -7.24 9.66
N SER A 399 0.17 -6.92 8.88
CA SER A 399 -0.28 -7.79 7.79
C SER A 399 0.80 -7.99 6.72
N THR A 400 1.51 -6.92 6.37
CA THR A 400 2.60 -6.99 5.39
C THR A 400 3.80 -7.77 5.94
N ILE A 401 4.20 -7.57 7.20
CA ILE A 401 5.26 -8.35 7.86
C ILE A 401 4.95 -9.86 7.79
N ILE A 402 3.74 -10.25 8.18
CA ILE A 402 3.29 -11.64 8.14
C ILE A 402 3.45 -12.24 6.74
N ILE A 403 2.98 -11.53 5.72
CA ILE A 403 3.05 -12.04 4.34
C ILE A 403 4.48 -12.09 3.81
N LEU A 404 5.32 -11.09 4.09
CA LEU A 404 6.71 -11.09 3.67
C LEU A 404 7.50 -12.25 4.33
N MET A 405 7.22 -12.55 5.61
CA MET A 405 7.78 -13.71 6.28
C MET A 405 7.31 -15.02 5.63
N LEU A 406 6.03 -15.14 5.28
CA LEU A 406 5.49 -16.33 4.60
C LEU A 406 6.16 -16.56 3.24
N ILE A 407 6.32 -15.49 2.43
CA ILE A 407 6.97 -15.60 1.11
C ILE A 407 8.42 -16.04 1.27
N ASN A 408 9.16 -15.48 2.25
CA ASN A 408 10.53 -15.90 2.51
C ASN A 408 10.59 -17.39 2.94
N GLY A 409 9.62 -17.87 3.70
CA GLY A 409 9.47 -19.29 3.98
C GLY A 409 9.31 -20.12 2.70
N PHE A 410 8.42 -19.74 1.81
CA PHE A 410 8.24 -20.41 0.50
C PHE A 410 9.50 -20.36 -0.37
N THR A 411 10.20 -19.21 -0.44
CA THR A 411 11.42 -19.12 -1.24
C THR A 411 12.54 -20.01 -0.71
N VAL A 412 12.71 -20.08 0.60
CA VAL A 412 13.71 -20.95 1.22
C VAL A 412 13.38 -22.44 0.99
N THR A 413 12.11 -22.84 1.15
CA THR A 413 11.72 -24.25 0.90
C THR A 413 11.95 -24.65 -0.57
N GLU A 414 11.64 -23.77 -1.53
CA GLU A 414 11.93 -24.04 -2.94
C GLU A 414 13.44 -24.10 -3.25
N MET A 415 14.26 -23.26 -2.60
CA MET A 415 15.72 -23.31 -2.72
C MET A 415 16.30 -24.64 -2.21
N LEU A 416 15.73 -25.17 -1.14
CA LEU A 416 16.19 -26.42 -0.52
C LEU A 416 15.57 -27.67 -1.19
N GLY A 417 14.63 -27.48 -2.10
CA GLY A 417 13.92 -28.59 -2.75
C GLY A 417 12.97 -29.35 -1.81
N ALA A 418 12.45 -28.68 -0.78
CA ALA A 418 11.61 -29.25 0.26
C ALA A 418 10.11 -29.10 -0.04
#